data_0aa25614c20ac00688851f21ee12a6ef
#
_entry.id   0aa25614c20ac00688851f21ee12a6ef
#
_cell.length_a   1.000
_cell.length_b   1.000
_cell.length_c   1.000
_cell.angle_alpha   90.00
_cell.angle_beta   90.00
_cell.angle_gamma   90.00
#
_symmetry.space_group_name_H-M   'P 1'
#
loop_
_entity.id
_entity.type
_entity.pdbx_description
1 polymer ?
#
loop_
_entity_poly.entity_id
_entity_poly.type
_entity_poly.pdbx_seq_one_letter_code
_entity_poly.pdbx_strand_id
1 'polypeptide(L)'
;MTFEDKRLEWAAELQFLSQCAMAYCKDKYDIERFKRIREISAEMAAASTGLPVDDVRDVFCAGSGYQTPKLDTRAAVLREGRLLLVQEADGRWALPGGWVDYDLTLRENAAKEVLEEAGMVVRPVRVIALQDHNRRNSTRYPFNICSAFILCEYVSGAFVPNLETIACGFFGPEEIPSPLATGKTTREQIDMCFAAAADPGWETQFD
;
A
#
# COMPACT_ATOMS: atom_id res chain seq x y z
N MET A 1 8.65 2.80 20.46
CA MET A 1 8.86 1.47 19.84
C MET A 1 9.02 0.46 20.96
N THR A 2 8.12 -0.50 21.08
CA THR A 2 8.15 -1.53 22.11
C THR A 2 9.13 -2.63 21.74
N PHE A 3 9.49 -3.54 22.69
CA PHE A 3 10.31 -4.71 22.38
C PHE A 3 9.62 -5.68 21.43
N GLU A 4 8.28 -5.72 21.46
CA GLU A 4 7.46 -6.52 20.53
C GLU A 4 7.55 -5.99 19.10
N ASP A 5 7.50 -4.67 18.91
CA ASP A 5 7.69 -4.05 17.58
C ASP A 5 9.04 -4.41 16.99
N LYS A 6 10.11 -4.42 17.80
CA LYS A 6 11.45 -4.82 17.35
C LYS A 6 11.55 -6.28 16.96
N ARG A 7 10.85 -7.17 17.63
CA ARG A 7 10.85 -8.61 17.26
C ARG A 7 10.26 -8.84 15.87
N LEU A 8 9.19 -8.13 15.53
CA LEU A 8 8.61 -8.19 14.18
C LEU A 8 9.53 -7.59 13.12
N GLU A 9 10.21 -6.49 13.44
CA GLU A 9 11.21 -5.90 12.53
C GLU A 9 12.37 -6.88 12.28
N TRP A 10 12.91 -7.51 13.33
CA TRP A 10 13.96 -8.52 13.18
C TRP A 10 13.49 -9.76 12.43
N ALA A 11 12.26 -10.22 12.67
CA ALA A 11 11.69 -11.32 11.91
C ALA A 11 11.62 -10.97 10.42
N ALA A 12 11.12 -9.75 10.08
CA ALA A 12 11.06 -9.28 8.69
C ALA A 12 12.45 -9.18 8.05
N GLU A 13 13.46 -8.67 8.77
CA GLU A 13 14.83 -8.58 8.30
C GLU A 13 15.46 -9.97 8.06
N LEU A 14 15.29 -10.91 8.99
CA LEU A 14 15.78 -12.28 8.84
C LEU A 14 15.13 -13.00 7.66
N GLN A 15 13.82 -12.79 7.45
CA GLN A 15 13.11 -13.32 6.30
C GLN A 15 13.68 -12.74 5.00
N PHE A 16 13.85 -11.41 4.92
CA PHE A 16 14.44 -10.74 3.77
C PHE A 16 15.83 -11.28 3.44
N LEU A 17 16.73 -11.30 4.44
CA LEU A 17 18.11 -11.79 4.26
C LEU A 17 18.14 -13.24 3.78
N SER A 18 17.31 -14.11 4.38
CA SER A 18 17.21 -15.51 4.00
C SER A 18 16.70 -15.70 2.57
N GLN A 19 15.66 -14.99 2.20
CA GLN A 19 15.08 -15.05 0.84
C GLN A 19 16.09 -14.58 -0.21
N CYS A 20 16.74 -13.45 0.03
CA CYS A 20 17.76 -12.92 -0.88
C CYS A 20 18.97 -13.87 -0.99
N ALA A 21 19.44 -14.43 0.14
CA ALA A 21 20.54 -15.37 0.11
C ALA A 21 20.19 -16.64 -0.69
N MET A 22 18.99 -17.20 -0.51
CA MET A 22 18.53 -18.37 -1.28
C MET A 22 18.40 -18.10 -2.77
N ALA A 23 18.18 -16.85 -3.19
CA ALA A 23 18.10 -16.50 -4.61
C ALA A 23 19.45 -16.60 -5.33
N TYR A 24 20.58 -16.43 -4.62
CA TYR A 24 21.92 -16.38 -5.20
C TYR A 24 22.83 -17.51 -4.75
N CYS A 25 22.58 -18.12 -3.57
CA CYS A 25 23.40 -19.19 -3.02
C CYS A 25 23.25 -20.47 -3.84
N LYS A 26 24.38 -21.15 -4.10
CA LYS A 26 24.41 -22.42 -4.82
C LYS A 26 24.84 -23.60 -3.90
N ASP A 27 25.43 -23.32 -2.75
CA ASP A 27 25.81 -24.33 -1.81
C ASP A 27 24.59 -24.91 -1.08
N LYS A 28 24.42 -26.24 -1.14
CA LYS A 28 23.25 -26.92 -0.59
C LYS A 28 23.16 -26.79 0.95
N TYR A 29 24.29 -26.74 1.63
CA TYR A 29 24.32 -26.63 3.10
C TYR A 29 23.95 -25.21 3.55
N ASP A 30 24.39 -24.19 2.81
CA ASP A 30 24.00 -22.82 3.07
C ASP A 30 22.52 -22.60 2.75
N ILE A 31 22.00 -23.18 1.68
CA ILE A 31 20.57 -23.15 1.37
C ILE A 31 19.73 -23.76 2.50
N GLU A 32 20.18 -24.90 3.09
CA GLU A 32 19.52 -25.48 4.27
C GLU A 32 19.52 -24.52 5.47
N ARG A 33 20.66 -23.87 5.73
CA ARG A 33 20.79 -22.89 6.82
C ARG A 33 19.86 -21.70 6.61
N PHE A 34 19.80 -21.15 5.39
CA PHE A 34 18.91 -20.05 5.08
C PHE A 34 17.43 -20.44 5.16
N LYS A 35 17.05 -21.64 4.74
CA LYS A 35 15.71 -22.18 4.97
C LYS A 35 15.37 -22.22 6.46
N ARG A 36 16.31 -22.68 7.32
CA ARG A 36 16.08 -22.71 8.76
C ARG A 36 15.98 -21.30 9.36
N ILE A 37 16.78 -20.34 8.93
CA ILE A 37 16.67 -18.93 9.36
C ILE A 37 15.29 -18.38 8.98
N ARG A 38 14.80 -18.68 7.79
CA ARG A 38 13.47 -18.30 7.31
C ARG A 38 12.35 -18.89 8.18
N GLU A 39 12.43 -20.14 8.56
CA GLU A 39 11.49 -20.78 9.50
C GLU A 39 11.54 -20.11 10.89
N ILE A 40 12.71 -19.82 11.41
CA ILE A 40 12.87 -19.11 12.69
C ILE A 40 12.22 -17.73 12.61
N SER A 41 12.34 -17.03 11.49
CA SER A 41 11.70 -15.72 11.31
C SER A 41 10.17 -15.81 11.34
N ALA A 42 9.59 -16.84 10.73
CA ALA A 42 8.14 -17.09 10.80
C ALA A 42 7.68 -17.45 12.23
N GLU A 43 8.45 -18.30 12.93
CA GLU A 43 8.22 -18.64 14.34
C GLU A 43 8.25 -17.38 15.24
N MET A 44 9.22 -16.47 15.01
CA MET A 44 9.31 -15.19 15.74
C MET A 44 8.12 -14.27 15.46
N ALA A 45 7.71 -14.16 14.21
CA ALA A 45 6.55 -13.36 13.84
C ALA A 45 5.26 -13.94 14.44
N ALA A 46 5.07 -15.25 14.39
CA ALA A 46 3.95 -15.95 15.01
C ALA A 46 3.90 -15.72 16.54
N ALA A 47 5.04 -15.86 17.22
CA ALA A 47 5.14 -15.61 18.66
C ALA A 47 4.84 -14.14 19.04
N SER A 48 5.05 -13.20 18.13
CA SER A 48 4.76 -11.78 18.36
C SER A 48 3.33 -11.39 18.03
N THR A 49 2.67 -12.10 17.11
CA THR A 49 1.30 -11.79 16.66
C THR A 49 0.24 -12.66 17.31
N GLY A 50 0.62 -13.80 17.89
CA GLY A 50 -0.30 -14.81 18.42
C GLY A 50 -1.01 -15.63 17.34
N LEU A 51 -0.62 -15.48 16.06
CA LEU A 51 -1.17 -16.25 14.96
C LEU A 51 -0.51 -17.63 14.84
N PRO A 52 -1.19 -18.63 14.26
CA PRO A 52 -0.57 -19.92 13.95
C PRO A 52 0.66 -19.76 13.03
N VAL A 53 1.73 -20.52 13.31
CA VAL A 53 2.98 -20.43 12.53
C VAL A 53 2.76 -20.73 11.04
N ASP A 54 1.87 -21.67 10.71
CA ASP A 54 1.59 -22.05 9.33
C ASP A 54 0.93 -20.88 8.56
N ASP A 55 -0.04 -20.19 9.17
CA ASP A 55 -0.69 -19.02 8.57
C ASP A 55 0.33 -17.89 8.35
N VAL A 56 1.21 -17.66 9.33
CA VAL A 56 2.28 -16.68 9.20
C VAL A 56 3.27 -17.09 8.10
N ARG A 57 3.65 -18.35 8.01
CA ARG A 57 4.56 -18.85 6.98
C ARG A 57 3.98 -18.64 5.58
N ASP A 58 2.70 -18.93 5.37
CA ASP A 58 2.03 -18.83 4.08
C ASP A 58 2.00 -17.38 3.56
N VAL A 59 1.92 -16.41 4.44
CA VAL A 59 1.96 -14.99 4.07
C VAL A 59 3.39 -14.43 4.03
N PHE A 60 4.15 -14.71 5.08
CA PHE A 60 5.45 -14.11 5.35
C PHE A 60 6.56 -14.71 4.47
N CYS A 61 6.48 -16.02 4.20
CA CYS A 61 7.45 -16.77 3.43
C CYS A 61 6.97 -17.17 2.03
N ALA A 62 5.89 -16.57 1.51
CA ALA A 62 5.33 -16.90 0.19
C ALA A 62 6.25 -16.53 -0.98
N GLY A 63 7.10 -15.51 -0.82
CA GLY A 63 7.95 -14.99 -1.88
C GLY A 63 9.17 -15.87 -2.20
N SER A 64 9.68 -15.72 -3.42
CA SER A 64 10.95 -16.31 -3.87
C SER A 64 11.74 -15.26 -4.65
N GLY A 65 13.04 -15.49 -4.84
CA GLY A 65 13.94 -14.54 -5.48
C GLY A 65 14.31 -13.36 -4.57
N TYR A 66 14.89 -12.30 -5.13
CA TYR A 66 15.23 -11.09 -4.39
C TYR A 66 13.96 -10.38 -3.95
N GLN A 67 13.83 -10.12 -2.67
CA GLN A 67 12.65 -9.43 -2.13
C GLN A 67 12.76 -7.93 -2.39
N THR A 68 11.81 -7.40 -3.14
CA THR A 68 11.66 -5.96 -3.38
C THR A 68 10.40 -5.46 -2.69
N PRO A 69 10.26 -4.15 -2.42
CA PRO A 69 8.99 -3.58 -2.03
C PRO A 69 7.89 -3.91 -3.05
N LYS A 70 6.71 -4.25 -2.57
CA LYS A 70 5.51 -4.28 -3.43
C LYS A 70 5.12 -2.85 -3.80
N LEU A 71 4.38 -2.71 -4.88
CA LEU A 71 3.94 -1.42 -5.39
C LEU A 71 2.43 -1.32 -5.34
N ASP A 72 1.91 -0.22 -4.79
CA ASP A 72 0.50 0.13 -4.88
C ASP A 72 0.31 1.55 -5.42
N THR A 73 -0.88 1.87 -5.91
CA THR A 73 -1.26 3.22 -6.31
C THR A 73 -2.36 3.76 -5.43
N ARG A 74 -2.33 5.08 -5.18
CA ARG A 74 -3.39 5.86 -4.56
C ARG A 74 -3.73 7.03 -5.48
N ALA A 75 -4.96 7.05 -6.01
CA ALA A 75 -5.37 8.06 -6.95
C ALA A 75 -5.96 9.29 -6.23
N ALA A 76 -5.31 10.43 -6.37
CA ALA A 76 -5.82 11.72 -5.94
C ALA A 76 -6.65 12.33 -7.08
N VAL A 77 -7.92 12.00 -7.13
CA VAL A 77 -8.85 12.52 -8.16
C VAL A 77 -9.48 13.80 -7.68
N LEU A 78 -9.19 14.91 -8.36
CA LEU A 78 -9.78 16.21 -8.03
C LEU A 78 -10.84 16.64 -9.05
N ARG A 79 -11.92 17.20 -8.49
CA ARG A 79 -12.99 17.84 -9.22
C ARG A 79 -13.44 19.08 -8.45
N GLU A 80 -13.35 20.24 -9.08
CA GLU A 80 -13.80 21.52 -8.48
C GLU A 80 -13.16 21.80 -7.10
N GLY A 81 -11.86 21.48 -6.93
CA GLY A 81 -11.14 21.68 -5.67
C GLY A 81 -11.48 20.68 -4.57
N ARG A 82 -12.24 19.63 -4.87
CA ARG A 82 -12.65 18.56 -3.96
C ARG A 82 -11.97 17.24 -4.34
N LEU A 83 -11.58 16.44 -3.37
CA LEU A 83 -10.88 15.18 -3.52
C LEU A 83 -11.84 13.99 -3.40
N LEU A 84 -11.75 13.05 -4.33
CA LEU A 84 -12.52 11.81 -4.30
C LEU A 84 -12.01 10.90 -3.18
N LEU A 85 -12.93 10.44 -2.34
CA LEU A 85 -12.70 9.34 -1.41
C LEU A 85 -13.77 8.26 -1.64
N VAL A 86 -13.39 7.02 -1.39
CA VAL A 86 -14.28 5.85 -1.44
C VAL A 86 -14.47 5.31 -0.03
N GLN A 87 -15.66 4.77 0.25
CA GLN A 87 -15.96 4.11 1.51
C GLN A 87 -15.93 2.61 1.31
N GLU A 88 -15.02 1.94 1.99
CA GLU A 88 -14.87 0.48 1.98
C GLU A 88 -16.04 -0.20 2.71
N ALA A 89 -16.20 -1.51 2.50
CA ALA A 89 -17.27 -2.31 3.11
C ALA A 89 -17.25 -2.27 4.65
N ASP A 90 -16.12 -1.97 5.28
CA ASP A 90 -15.99 -1.80 6.73
C ASP A 90 -16.39 -0.40 7.22
N GLY A 91 -16.82 0.48 6.33
CA GLY A 91 -17.29 1.83 6.61
C GLY A 91 -16.18 2.90 6.70
N ARG A 92 -14.92 2.55 6.51
CA ARG A 92 -13.80 3.50 6.53
C ARG A 92 -13.55 4.12 5.16
N TRP A 93 -13.00 5.33 5.15
CA TRP A 93 -12.75 6.10 3.94
C TRP A 93 -11.28 6.10 3.55
N ALA A 94 -11.00 6.00 2.24
CA ALA A 94 -9.66 6.04 1.69
C ALA A 94 -9.63 6.72 0.31
N LEU A 95 -8.43 7.06 -0.15
CA LEU A 95 -8.20 7.32 -1.57
C LEU A 95 -8.40 6.02 -2.35
N PRO A 96 -9.05 6.04 -3.51
CA PRO A 96 -9.15 4.86 -4.37
C PRO A 96 -7.76 4.39 -4.79
N GLY A 97 -7.57 3.06 -4.82
CA GLY A 97 -6.30 2.47 -5.19
C GLY A 97 -6.01 1.12 -4.56
N GLY A 98 -5.11 0.38 -5.20
CA GLY A 98 -4.73 -0.98 -4.84
C GLY A 98 -3.36 -1.38 -5.36
N TRP A 99 -3.10 -2.67 -5.32
CA TRP A 99 -1.88 -3.26 -5.83
C TRP A 99 -1.73 -3.01 -7.32
N VAL A 100 -0.50 -2.74 -7.75
CA VAL A 100 -0.21 -2.62 -9.19
C VAL A 100 -0.15 -4.01 -9.79
N ASP A 101 -1.03 -4.28 -10.75
CA ASP A 101 -1.01 -5.52 -11.52
C ASP A 101 0.28 -5.63 -12.34
N TYR A 102 0.78 -6.86 -12.52
CA TYR A 102 2.10 -7.13 -13.10
C TYR A 102 2.29 -6.58 -14.52
N ASP A 103 1.23 -6.39 -15.26
CA ASP A 103 1.19 -5.95 -16.66
C ASP A 103 0.73 -4.49 -16.83
N LEU A 104 0.46 -3.79 -15.72
CA LEU A 104 0.02 -2.39 -15.75
C LEU A 104 1.14 -1.43 -15.33
N THR A 105 1.14 -0.28 -15.96
CA THR A 105 1.89 0.88 -15.49
C THR A 105 1.17 1.55 -14.31
N LEU A 106 1.88 2.35 -13.51
CA LEU A 106 1.27 3.14 -12.43
C LEU A 106 0.09 3.99 -12.90
N ARG A 107 0.20 4.52 -14.12
CA ARG A 107 -0.83 5.33 -14.77
C ARG A 107 -2.08 4.52 -15.05
N GLU A 108 -1.93 3.36 -15.66
CA GLU A 108 -3.03 2.47 -16.00
C GLU A 108 -3.69 1.90 -14.75
N ASN A 109 -2.88 1.48 -13.78
CA ASN A 109 -3.40 0.95 -12.51
C ASN A 109 -4.22 2.00 -11.75
N ALA A 110 -3.73 3.22 -11.59
CA ALA A 110 -4.49 4.28 -10.91
C ALA A 110 -5.83 4.56 -11.60
N ALA A 111 -5.88 4.55 -12.94
CA ALA A 111 -7.13 4.73 -13.68
C ALA A 111 -8.06 3.53 -13.54
N LYS A 112 -7.54 2.31 -13.55
CA LYS A 112 -8.27 1.05 -13.33
C LYS A 112 -8.94 1.04 -11.96
N GLU A 113 -8.16 1.30 -10.89
CA GLU A 113 -8.67 1.30 -9.52
C GLU A 113 -9.81 2.31 -9.32
N VAL A 114 -9.68 3.53 -9.87
CA VAL A 114 -10.75 4.53 -9.80
C VAL A 114 -11.99 4.06 -10.54
N LEU A 115 -11.82 3.39 -11.68
CA LEU A 115 -12.96 2.84 -12.43
C LEU A 115 -13.66 1.71 -11.67
N GLU A 116 -12.90 0.79 -11.06
CA GLU A 116 -13.43 -0.35 -10.32
C GLU A 116 -14.09 0.07 -9.00
N GLU A 117 -13.44 0.93 -8.22
CA GLU A 117 -13.92 1.34 -6.90
C GLU A 117 -14.95 2.47 -6.93
N ALA A 118 -14.86 3.40 -7.90
CA ALA A 118 -15.71 4.58 -7.96
C ALA A 118 -16.58 4.70 -9.22
N GLY A 119 -16.44 3.80 -10.21
CA GLY A 119 -17.18 3.88 -11.48
C GLY A 119 -16.83 5.10 -12.34
N MET A 120 -15.67 5.71 -12.10
CA MET A 120 -15.29 6.96 -12.74
C MET A 120 -14.10 6.76 -13.68
N VAL A 121 -14.14 7.47 -14.81
CA VAL A 121 -13.04 7.57 -15.76
C VAL A 121 -12.20 8.78 -15.39
N VAL A 122 -10.90 8.58 -15.26
CA VAL A 122 -9.95 9.64 -14.90
C VAL A 122 -8.76 9.69 -15.86
N ARG A 123 -8.09 10.84 -15.88
CA ARG A 123 -6.83 11.02 -16.59
C ARG A 123 -5.70 11.24 -15.60
N PRO A 124 -4.83 10.25 -15.36
CA PRO A 124 -3.67 10.42 -14.50
C PRO A 124 -2.69 11.44 -15.11
N VAL A 125 -2.26 12.40 -14.30
CA VAL A 125 -1.47 13.56 -14.73
C VAL A 125 -0.01 13.43 -14.35
N ARG A 126 0.25 13.26 -13.04
CA ARG A 126 1.61 13.19 -12.48
C ARG A 126 1.68 12.39 -11.19
N VAL A 127 2.86 11.96 -10.83
CA VAL A 127 3.15 11.39 -9.51
C VAL A 127 3.26 12.52 -8.50
N ILE A 128 2.49 12.44 -7.41
CA ILE A 128 2.55 13.37 -6.29
C ILE A 128 3.66 12.96 -5.33
N ALA A 129 3.69 11.68 -4.98
CA ALA A 129 4.67 11.14 -4.06
C ALA A 129 4.91 9.64 -4.27
N LEU A 130 6.07 9.16 -3.83
CA LEU A 130 6.39 7.76 -3.60
C LEU A 130 6.72 7.60 -2.11
N GLN A 131 5.93 6.86 -1.37
CA GLN A 131 6.07 6.76 0.09
C GLN A 131 6.26 5.32 0.56
N ASP A 132 7.12 5.13 1.54
CA ASP A 132 7.22 3.88 2.30
C ASP A 132 5.97 3.74 3.20
N HIS A 133 5.09 2.82 2.83
CA HIS A 133 3.84 2.57 3.53
C HIS A 133 4.06 2.27 5.02
N ASN A 134 5.03 1.40 5.33
CA ASN A 134 5.29 0.99 6.71
C ASN A 134 5.77 2.13 7.63
N ARG A 135 6.26 3.23 7.05
CA ARG A 135 6.65 4.44 7.79
C ARG A 135 5.52 5.45 7.95
N ARG A 136 4.58 5.47 7.01
CA ARG A 136 3.56 6.51 6.92
C ARG A 136 2.18 6.08 7.40
N ASN A 137 1.85 4.79 7.31
CA ASN A 137 0.52 4.27 7.58
C ASN A 137 0.46 3.50 8.90
N SER A 138 -0.74 3.34 9.46
CA SER A 138 -0.94 2.68 10.75
C SER A 138 -0.78 1.16 10.69
N THR A 139 -1.07 0.54 9.55
CA THR A 139 -0.89 -0.90 9.34
C THR A 139 0.51 -1.17 8.80
N ARG A 140 1.26 -2.03 9.46
CA ARG A 140 2.58 -2.48 9.01
C ARG A 140 2.49 -3.87 8.41
N TYR A 141 3.07 -4.02 7.25
CA TYR A 141 3.19 -5.31 6.58
C TYR A 141 4.57 -5.94 6.87
N PRO A 142 4.68 -7.28 6.81
CA PRO A 142 5.97 -7.99 6.96
C PRO A 142 6.91 -7.81 5.77
N PHE A 143 6.51 -7.03 4.79
CA PHE A 143 7.29 -6.62 3.62
C PHE A 143 7.05 -5.13 3.38
N ASN A 144 7.98 -4.48 2.69
CA ASN A 144 7.80 -3.07 2.35
C ASN A 144 6.85 -2.89 1.17
N ILE A 145 6.17 -1.75 1.16
CA ILE A 145 5.30 -1.31 0.08
C ILE A 145 5.71 0.12 -0.28
N CYS A 146 5.91 0.34 -1.58
CA CYS A 146 6.07 1.68 -2.11
C CYS A 146 4.71 2.14 -2.62
N SER A 147 4.08 3.08 -1.91
CA SER A 147 2.80 3.67 -2.31
C SER A 147 3.02 4.86 -3.23
N ALA A 148 2.51 4.75 -4.46
CA ALA A 148 2.58 5.80 -5.46
C ALA A 148 1.28 6.62 -5.46
N PHE A 149 1.36 7.89 -5.06
CA PHE A 149 0.24 8.83 -5.10
C PHE A 149 0.20 9.51 -6.47
N ILE A 150 -0.92 9.37 -7.17
CA ILE A 150 -1.09 9.84 -8.56
C ILE A 150 -2.17 10.91 -8.61
N LEU A 151 -1.81 12.12 -9.05
CA LEU A 151 -2.80 13.16 -9.35
C LEU A 151 -3.57 12.76 -10.59
N CYS A 152 -4.90 12.77 -10.49
CA CYS A 152 -5.81 12.43 -11.58
C CYS A 152 -6.85 13.52 -11.76
N GLU A 153 -7.18 13.81 -13.02
CA GLU A 153 -8.29 14.65 -13.39
C GLU A 153 -9.53 13.78 -13.65
N TYR A 154 -10.68 14.19 -13.11
CA TYR A 154 -11.96 13.56 -13.41
C TYR A 154 -12.35 13.84 -14.86
N VAL A 155 -12.80 12.83 -15.58
CA VAL A 155 -13.28 12.92 -16.97
C VAL A 155 -14.78 12.70 -17.03
N SER A 156 -15.27 11.56 -16.54
CA SER A 156 -16.67 11.17 -16.62
C SER A 156 -17.00 10.02 -15.65
N GLY A 157 -18.24 9.59 -15.65
CA GLY A 157 -18.69 8.45 -14.86
C GLY A 157 -19.39 8.87 -13.56
N ALA A 158 -19.99 7.89 -12.91
CA ALA A 158 -20.67 8.06 -11.64
C ALA A 158 -20.57 6.77 -10.83
N PHE A 159 -20.62 6.90 -9.54
CA PHE A 159 -20.52 5.77 -8.61
C PHE A 159 -21.69 4.79 -8.76
N VAL A 160 -21.33 3.52 -8.78
CA VAL A 160 -22.27 2.41 -8.60
C VAL A 160 -21.70 1.51 -7.51
N PRO A 161 -22.45 1.21 -6.43
CA PRO A 161 -21.98 0.34 -5.37
C PRO A 161 -21.52 -1.02 -5.93
N ASN A 162 -20.42 -1.52 -5.37
CA ASN A 162 -19.81 -2.80 -5.77
C ASN A 162 -19.41 -3.62 -4.54
N LEU A 163 -18.70 -4.73 -4.71
CA LEU A 163 -18.33 -5.62 -3.62
C LEU A 163 -17.32 -5.01 -2.63
N GLU A 164 -16.49 -4.06 -3.10
CA GLU A 164 -15.40 -3.47 -2.32
C GLU A 164 -15.79 -2.12 -1.74
N THR A 165 -16.62 -1.36 -2.46
CA THR A 165 -16.94 0.03 -2.17
C THR A 165 -18.45 0.23 -2.04
N ILE A 166 -18.89 0.74 -0.88
CA ILE A 166 -20.29 0.97 -0.55
C ILE A 166 -20.76 2.40 -0.81
N ALA A 167 -19.82 3.35 -0.84
CA ALA A 167 -20.09 4.77 -1.14
C ALA A 167 -18.83 5.45 -1.69
N CYS A 168 -19.01 6.55 -2.38
CA CYS A 168 -17.94 7.49 -2.69
C CYS A 168 -18.44 8.93 -2.70
N GLY A 169 -17.52 9.89 -2.60
CA GLY A 169 -17.86 11.30 -2.66
C GLY A 169 -16.64 12.19 -2.88
N PHE A 170 -16.89 13.41 -3.32
CA PHE A 170 -15.89 14.47 -3.41
C PHE A 170 -15.97 15.38 -2.19
N PHE A 171 -14.87 15.53 -1.47
CA PHE A 171 -14.81 16.25 -0.20
C PHE A 171 -13.79 17.39 -0.27
N GLY A 172 -14.15 18.54 0.30
CA GLY A 172 -13.22 19.64 0.52
C GLY A 172 -12.26 19.35 1.68
N PRO A 173 -11.18 20.14 1.84
CA PRO A 173 -10.19 19.90 2.90
C PRO A 173 -10.79 19.84 4.31
N GLU A 174 -11.81 20.64 4.59
CA GLU A 174 -12.49 20.68 5.91
C GLU A 174 -13.65 19.68 6.04
N GLU A 175 -13.97 18.95 4.97
CA GLU A 175 -15.13 18.04 4.90
C GLU A 175 -14.73 16.56 4.88
N ILE A 176 -13.48 16.25 5.14
CA ILE A 176 -12.95 14.87 5.07
C ILE A 176 -13.71 13.98 6.04
N PRO A 177 -14.35 12.90 5.53
CA PRO A 177 -15.17 12.03 6.36
C PRO A 177 -14.34 11.18 7.32
N SER A 178 -15.01 10.68 8.35
CA SER A 178 -14.40 9.84 9.38
C SER A 178 -15.27 8.59 9.61
N PRO A 179 -14.68 7.45 9.96
CA PRO A 179 -13.24 7.22 10.14
C PRO A 179 -12.49 7.01 8.82
N LEU A 180 -11.20 7.38 8.80
CA LEU A 180 -10.30 7.04 7.70
C LEU A 180 -9.74 5.62 7.85
N ALA A 181 -9.51 4.95 6.74
CA ALA A 181 -8.74 3.71 6.67
C ALA A 181 -7.23 4.03 6.76
N THR A 182 -6.75 4.41 7.96
CA THR A 182 -5.38 4.91 8.19
C THR A 182 -4.29 3.89 7.84
N GLY A 183 -4.65 2.62 7.70
CA GLY A 183 -3.80 1.59 7.11
C GLY A 183 -3.61 1.75 5.60
N LYS A 184 -4.39 2.57 4.92
CA LYS A 184 -4.31 2.80 3.46
C LYS A 184 -4.15 4.29 3.12
N THR A 185 -4.81 5.16 3.86
CA THR A 185 -4.82 6.61 3.61
C THR A 185 -4.87 7.36 4.93
N THR A 186 -3.88 8.20 5.20
CA THR A 186 -3.83 9.08 6.37
C THR A 186 -4.31 10.49 6.04
N ARG A 187 -4.61 11.28 7.06
CA ARG A 187 -4.99 12.69 6.88
C ARG A 187 -3.86 13.49 6.22
N GLU A 188 -2.62 13.26 6.63
CA GLU A 188 -1.44 13.93 6.06
C GLU A 188 -1.28 13.63 4.57
N GLN A 189 -1.60 12.40 4.15
CA GLN A 189 -1.57 12.02 2.73
C GLN A 189 -2.67 12.72 1.92
N ILE A 190 -3.85 12.90 2.51
CA ILE A 190 -4.94 13.68 1.91
C ILE A 190 -4.53 15.15 1.76
N ASP A 191 -3.98 15.75 2.81
CA ASP A 191 -3.53 17.15 2.80
C ASP A 191 -2.41 17.36 1.77
N MET A 192 -1.48 16.41 1.64
CA MET A 192 -0.46 16.39 0.59
C MET A 192 -1.09 16.37 -0.81
N CYS A 193 -2.14 15.59 -1.03
CA CYS A 193 -2.84 15.54 -2.32
C CYS A 193 -3.48 16.89 -2.68
N PHE A 194 -4.10 17.58 -1.72
CA PHE A 194 -4.63 18.92 -1.92
C PHE A 194 -3.53 19.94 -2.23
N ALA A 195 -2.43 19.91 -1.47
CA ALA A 195 -1.29 20.79 -1.70
C ALA A 195 -0.68 20.59 -3.09
N ALA A 196 -0.48 19.34 -3.49
CA ALA A 196 0.04 19.00 -4.81
C ALA A 196 -0.89 19.45 -5.96
N ALA A 197 -2.20 19.37 -5.75
CA ALA A 197 -3.16 19.80 -6.74
C ALA A 197 -3.22 21.32 -6.91
N ALA A 198 -3.00 22.06 -5.83
CA ALA A 198 -2.99 23.53 -5.82
C ALA A 198 -1.68 24.12 -6.38
N ASP A 199 -0.61 23.35 -6.42
CA ASP A 199 0.71 23.82 -6.87
C ASP A 199 1.08 23.22 -8.25
N PRO A 200 1.04 24.00 -9.34
CA PRO A 200 1.50 23.57 -10.65
C PRO A 200 3.00 23.21 -10.70
N GLY A 201 3.79 23.80 -9.81
CA GLY A 201 5.23 23.56 -9.66
C GLY A 201 5.59 22.42 -8.70
N TRP A 202 4.61 21.66 -8.23
CA TRP A 202 4.83 20.57 -7.26
C TRP A 202 5.95 19.61 -7.69
N GLU A 203 6.94 19.49 -6.85
CA GLU A 203 7.99 18.50 -7.00
C GLU A 203 7.54 17.18 -6.32
N THR A 204 7.70 16.05 -7.05
CA THR A 204 7.36 14.74 -6.51
C THR A 204 8.12 14.47 -5.22
N GLN A 205 7.40 14.22 -4.12
CA GLN A 205 7.98 13.86 -2.84
C GLN A 205 8.31 12.35 -2.81
N PHE A 206 9.39 11.98 -2.14
CA PHE A 206 9.73 10.56 -1.95
C PHE A 206 10.52 10.34 -0.65
N ASP A 207 10.35 9.16 -0.05
CA ASP A 207 11.09 8.71 1.14
C ASP A 207 12.45 8.10 0.78
#